data_e52cde2bc0dec0d54f45c6fc66073b3b
#
_entry.id   e52cde2bc0dec0d54f45c6fc66073b3b
#
_cell.length_a   1.000
_cell.length_b   1.000
_cell.length_c   1.000
_cell.angle_alpha   90.00
_cell.angle_beta   90.00
_cell.angle_gamma   90.00
#
_symmetry.space_group_name_H-M   'P 1'
#
loop_
_entity.id
_entity.type
_entity.pdbx_description
1 polymer ?
#
loop_
_entity_poly.entity_id
_entity_poly.type
_entity_poly.pdbx_seq_one_letter_code
_entity_poly.pdbx_strand_id
1 'polypeptide(L)'
;GTLRPALDVVDAARAKGMDVWMDSGMYTDWATYAGTATFDEQTIKDNSLRFGDMVAATGKYTGTRLNRELYELLRHKYPDESIICYSGEPYEIYEALQKPYAMMSTDAGAYAPGEGHPQIAGSYPRFLRKMVREKRLLGLEEAVYKCTLLPAQTYHIPGKGVLEPGYDADLVLFDRDAVRDNAKMPD
;
A
#
# COMPACT_ATOMS: atom_id res chain seq x y z
N GLY A 1 -11.75 13.33 -3.70
CA GLY A 1 -10.52 12.54 -3.81
C GLY A 1 -9.37 13.38 -4.35
N THR A 2 -8.19 13.08 -3.90
CA THR A 2 -6.95 13.80 -4.27
C THR A 2 -6.18 13.11 -5.40
N LEU A 3 -6.58 11.88 -5.76
CA LEU A 3 -5.87 11.06 -6.74
C LEU A 3 -5.85 11.70 -8.15
N ARG A 4 -7.00 12.09 -8.68
CA ARG A 4 -7.06 12.60 -10.06
C ARG A 4 -6.16 13.79 -10.31
N PRO A 5 -6.15 14.85 -9.48
CA PRO A 5 -5.18 15.92 -9.62
C PRO A 5 -3.72 15.46 -9.60
N ALA A 6 -3.38 14.46 -8.78
CA ALA A 6 -2.04 13.88 -8.74
C ALA A 6 -1.69 13.14 -10.04
N LEU A 7 -2.62 12.33 -10.56
CA LEU A 7 -2.45 11.64 -11.84
C LEU A 7 -2.30 12.63 -13.01
N ASP A 8 -3.09 13.71 -13.03
CA ASP A 8 -3.00 14.75 -14.06
C ASP A 8 -1.60 15.41 -14.07
N VAL A 9 -1.00 15.64 -12.91
CA VAL A 9 0.38 16.15 -12.79
C VAL A 9 1.39 15.17 -13.38
N VAL A 10 1.27 13.88 -13.07
CA VAL A 10 2.17 12.84 -13.60
C VAL A 10 1.98 12.70 -15.10
N ASP A 11 0.74 12.63 -15.58
CA ASP A 11 0.43 12.56 -17.02
C ASP A 11 1.01 13.75 -17.78
N ALA A 12 0.86 14.97 -17.24
CA ALA A 12 1.42 16.19 -17.86
C ALA A 12 2.96 16.20 -17.85
N ALA A 13 3.60 15.71 -16.81
CA ALA A 13 5.05 15.58 -16.74
C ALA A 13 5.56 14.59 -17.80
N ARG A 14 4.96 13.43 -17.90
CA ARG A 14 5.29 12.39 -18.89
C ARG A 14 5.06 12.87 -20.33
N ALA A 15 3.98 13.62 -20.57
CA ALA A 15 3.72 14.22 -21.88
C ALA A 15 4.79 15.21 -22.32
N LYS A 16 5.54 15.79 -21.37
CA LYS A 16 6.72 16.65 -21.63
C LYS A 16 8.03 15.86 -21.77
N GLY A 17 7.98 14.52 -21.78
CA GLY A 17 9.14 13.65 -21.90
C GLY A 17 9.90 13.42 -20.57
N MET A 18 9.31 13.78 -19.43
CA MET A 18 9.94 13.50 -18.13
C MET A 18 9.81 12.02 -17.79
N ASP A 19 10.88 11.43 -17.29
CA ASP A 19 10.90 10.04 -16.80
C ASP A 19 10.36 9.98 -15.36
N VAL A 20 9.04 9.93 -15.24
CA VAL A 20 8.32 9.90 -13.96
C VAL A 20 7.51 8.61 -13.88
N TRP A 21 7.68 7.88 -12.81
CA TRP A 21 6.96 6.65 -12.49
C TRP A 21 6.26 6.81 -11.15
N MET A 22 5.30 5.95 -10.88
CA MET A 22 4.63 5.90 -9.59
C MET A 22 4.44 4.46 -9.13
N ASP A 23 4.27 4.29 -7.85
CA ASP A 23 3.80 3.04 -7.26
C ASP A 23 2.54 3.25 -6.43
N SER A 24 1.85 2.16 -6.13
CA SER A 24 0.68 2.17 -5.27
C SER A 24 0.50 0.80 -4.61
N GLY A 25 0.10 0.82 -3.35
CA GLY A 25 -0.33 -0.37 -2.61
C GLY A 25 -1.77 -0.78 -2.95
N MET A 26 -2.23 -1.88 -2.35
CA MET A 26 -3.59 -2.43 -2.53
C MET A 26 -4.51 -2.20 -1.34
N TYR A 27 -4.08 -1.42 -0.37
CA TYR A 27 -4.88 -1.07 0.80
C TYR A 27 -5.19 0.41 0.80
N THR A 28 -6.41 0.76 1.13
CA THR A 28 -6.88 2.14 1.30
C THR A 28 -6.52 2.70 2.66
N ASP A 29 -6.21 1.79 3.56
CA ASP A 29 -5.81 2.08 4.91
C ASP A 29 -4.30 2.21 4.95
N TRP A 30 -3.79 3.08 5.77
CA TRP A 30 -2.37 3.36 5.89
C TRP A 30 -1.94 3.36 7.35
N ALA A 31 -0.66 3.14 7.61
CA ALA A 31 -0.12 3.11 8.95
C ALA A 31 1.18 3.92 9.05
N THR A 32 1.33 4.64 10.16
CA THR A 32 2.61 5.26 10.53
C THR A 32 2.73 5.39 12.04
N TYR A 33 3.88 5.88 12.51
CA TYR A 33 4.12 6.01 13.93
C TYR A 33 3.29 7.14 14.56
N ALA A 34 2.79 6.90 15.77
CA ALA A 34 1.97 7.83 16.54
C ALA A 34 2.64 9.20 16.72
N GLY A 35 3.97 9.25 16.87
CA GLY A 35 4.74 10.47 17.07
C GLY A 35 4.93 11.34 15.84
N THR A 36 4.52 10.90 14.65
CA THR A 36 4.72 11.66 13.39
C THR A 36 3.80 12.87 13.27
N ALA A 37 4.19 13.86 12.47
CA ALA A 37 3.37 15.04 12.18
C ALA A 37 2.04 14.68 11.47
N THR A 38 1.94 13.49 10.89
CA THR A 38 0.70 12.97 10.27
C THR A 38 -0.46 12.93 11.27
N PHE A 39 -0.15 12.69 12.54
CA PHE A 39 -1.14 12.66 13.62
C PHE A 39 -1.12 13.93 14.49
N ASP A 40 -0.55 15.04 14.03
CA ASP A 40 -0.74 16.32 14.72
C ASP A 40 -2.21 16.75 14.65
N GLU A 41 -2.70 17.43 15.69
CA GLU A 41 -4.11 17.85 15.78
C GLU A 41 -4.56 18.67 14.57
N GLN A 42 -3.68 19.54 14.04
CA GLN A 42 -3.99 20.31 12.85
C GLN A 42 -4.14 19.42 11.62
N THR A 43 -3.21 18.48 11.42
CA THR A 43 -3.26 17.52 10.30
C THR A 43 -4.52 16.64 10.37
N ILE A 44 -4.89 16.17 11.57
CA ILE A 44 -6.14 15.42 11.79
C ILE A 44 -7.36 16.23 11.37
N LYS A 45 -7.41 17.52 11.75
CA LYS A 45 -8.50 18.43 11.35
C LYS A 45 -8.54 18.67 9.84
N ASP A 46 -7.41 19.01 9.25
CA ASP A 46 -7.30 19.36 7.83
C ASP A 46 -7.70 18.18 6.92
N ASN A 47 -7.40 16.97 7.35
CA ASN A 47 -7.77 15.73 6.65
C ASN A 47 -9.13 15.15 7.10
N SER A 48 -9.86 15.81 8.00
CA SER A 48 -11.15 15.37 8.53
C SER A 48 -11.11 13.95 9.14
N LEU A 49 -9.98 13.56 9.72
CA LEU A 49 -9.80 12.26 10.36
C LEU A 49 -10.50 12.22 11.71
N ARG A 50 -11.02 11.06 12.07
CA ARG A 50 -11.68 10.84 13.37
C ARG A 50 -10.94 9.76 14.14
N PHE A 51 -10.83 9.91 15.45
CA PHE A 51 -10.17 8.89 16.29
C PHE A 51 -10.77 7.49 16.11
N GLY A 52 -12.10 7.39 15.96
CA GLY A 52 -12.79 6.12 15.73
C GLY A 52 -12.43 5.43 14.40
N ASP A 53 -11.82 6.15 13.45
CA ASP A 53 -11.32 5.59 12.20
C ASP A 53 -9.85 5.17 12.31
N MET A 54 -9.28 5.19 13.51
CA MET A 54 -7.89 4.82 13.80
C MET A 54 -7.81 3.65 14.77
N VAL A 55 -6.81 2.79 14.59
CA VAL A 55 -6.55 1.61 15.43
C VAL A 55 -5.08 1.59 15.80
N ALA A 56 -4.78 1.30 17.07
CA ALA A 56 -3.41 1.01 17.49
C ALA A 56 -2.95 -0.27 16.80
N ALA A 57 -1.84 -0.20 16.06
CA ALA A 57 -1.37 -1.28 15.21
C ALA A 57 -0.28 -2.12 15.84
N THR A 58 0.45 -1.57 16.80
CA THR A 58 1.57 -2.23 17.48
C THR A 58 1.49 -2.03 19.00
N GLY A 59 2.25 -2.84 19.73
CA GLY A 59 2.44 -2.73 21.16
C GLY A 59 1.22 -3.13 22.00
N LYS A 60 1.21 -2.62 23.22
CA LYS A 60 0.25 -3.02 24.27
C LYS A 60 -1.21 -2.84 23.89
N TYR A 61 -1.50 -1.88 23.01
CA TYR A 61 -2.87 -1.49 22.66
C TYR A 61 -3.29 -1.99 21.26
N THR A 62 -2.50 -2.88 20.67
CA THR A 62 -2.80 -3.47 19.34
C THR A 62 -4.25 -3.92 19.24
N GLY A 63 -4.92 -3.55 18.15
CA GLY A 63 -6.33 -3.87 17.89
C GLY A 63 -7.33 -2.93 18.57
N THR A 64 -6.88 -1.98 19.38
CA THR A 64 -7.79 -1.06 20.07
C THR A 64 -8.08 0.18 19.21
N ARG A 65 -9.37 0.44 18.98
CA ARG A 65 -9.82 1.68 18.33
C ARG A 65 -9.50 2.89 19.19
N LEU A 66 -9.02 3.96 18.58
CA LEU A 66 -8.63 5.15 19.29
C LEU A 66 -9.86 5.94 19.77
N ASN A 67 -9.70 6.51 20.95
CA ASN A 67 -10.43 7.66 21.45
C ASN A 67 -9.42 8.78 21.76
N ARG A 68 -9.86 9.92 22.21
CA ARG A 68 -8.97 11.05 22.55
C ARG A 68 -7.92 10.64 23.58
N GLU A 69 -8.29 9.93 24.62
CA GLU A 69 -7.38 9.52 25.69
C GLU A 69 -6.27 8.59 25.22
N LEU A 70 -6.63 7.56 24.44
CA LEU A 70 -5.65 6.62 23.86
C LEU A 70 -4.75 7.30 22.81
N TYR A 71 -5.31 8.20 22.00
CA TYR A 71 -4.52 8.99 21.08
C TYR A 71 -3.44 9.82 21.79
N GLU A 72 -3.81 10.58 22.82
CA GLU A 72 -2.85 11.38 23.63
C GLU A 72 -1.80 10.48 24.28
N LEU A 73 -2.22 9.32 24.79
CA LEU A 73 -1.32 8.37 25.41
C LEU A 73 -0.27 7.85 24.41
N LEU A 74 -0.72 7.44 23.21
CA LEU A 74 0.19 6.96 22.15
C LEU A 74 1.14 8.07 21.69
N ARG A 75 0.62 9.26 21.44
CA ARG A 75 1.42 10.41 20.99
C ARG A 75 2.57 10.77 21.97
N HIS A 76 2.29 10.77 23.25
CA HIS A 76 3.23 11.29 24.25
C HIS A 76 4.06 10.22 24.96
N LYS A 77 3.52 9.03 25.10
CA LYS A 77 4.19 7.97 25.85
C LYS A 77 4.72 6.83 24.99
N TYR A 78 4.09 6.61 23.84
CA TYR A 78 4.44 5.52 22.92
C TYR A 78 4.54 6.04 21.46
N PRO A 79 5.37 7.07 21.19
CA PRO A 79 5.42 7.72 19.88
C PRO A 79 5.90 6.80 18.75
N ASP A 80 6.63 5.74 19.08
CA ASP A 80 7.15 4.75 18.13
C ASP A 80 6.15 3.60 17.83
N GLU A 81 5.01 3.58 18.52
CA GLU A 81 3.94 2.66 18.19
C GLU A 81 3.17 3.12 16.95
N SER A 82 2.77 2.17 16.12
CA SER A 82 2.04 2.46 14.88
C SER A 82 0.54 2.60 15.09
N ILE A 83 -0.06 3.49 14.32
CA ILE A 83 -1.51 3.65 14.19
C ILE A 83 -1.90 3.38 12.73
N ILE A 84 -2.91 2.53 12.53
CA ILE A 84 -3.59 2.36 11.23
C ILE A 84 -4.72 3.37 11.16
N CYS A 85 -4.86 4.05 10.01
CA CYS A 85 -5.97 4.96 9.73
C CYS A 85 -6.79 4.46 8.53
N TYR A 86 -8.09 4.31 8.73
CA TYR A 86 -9.07 3.89 7.73
C TYR A 86 -9.65 5.13 7.05
N SER A 87 -9.06 5.59 5.96
CA SER A 87 -9.46 6.87 5.35
C SER A 87 -9.47 6.93 3.84
N GLY A 88 -9.10 5.87 3.14
CA GLY A 88 -8.99 5.88 1.68
C GLY A 88 -10.20 5.30 0.96
N GLU A 89 -10.28 5.59 -0.34
CA GLU A 89 -11.34 5.11 -1.23
C GLU A 89 -10.79 4.04 -2.20
N PRO A 90 -11.36 2.83 -2.24
CA PRO A 90 -10.84 1.74 -3.06
C PRO A 90 -10.71 2.05 -4.56
N TYR A 91 -11.60 2.89 -5.11
CA TYR A 91 -11.57 3.24 -6.52
C TYR A 91 -10.30 4.03 -6.91
N GLU A 92 -9.74 4.81 -6.00
CA GLU A 92 -8.52 5.58 -6.23
C GLU A 92 -7.33 4.65 -6.50
N ILE A 93 -7.18 3.57 -5.72
CA ILE A 93 -6.15 2.56 -5.94
C ILE A 93 -6.34 1.88 -7.30
N TYR A 94 -7.57 1.51 -7.63
CA TYR A 94 -7.84 0.82 -8.90
C TYR A 94 -7.52 1.71 -10.10
N GLU A 95 -7.89 2.99 -10.06
CA GLU A 95 -7.58 3.96 -11.11
C GLU A 95 -6.07 4.18 -11.24
N ALA A 96 -5.36 4.34 -10.12
CA ALA A 96 -3.91 4.51 -10.10
C ALA A 96 -3.18 3.31 -10.74
N LEU A 97 -3.52 2.09 -10.32
CA LEU A 97 -2.85 0.87 -10.78
C LEU A 97 -3.18 0.48 -12.23
N GLN A 98 -4.19 1.07 -12.85
CA GLN A 98 -4.45 0.92 -14.29
C GLN A 98 -3.53 1.81 -15.16
N LYS A 99 -2.85 2.79 -14.58
CA LYS A 99 -1.89 3.61 -15.35
C LYS A 99 -0.69 2.77 -15.79
N PRO A 100 -0.24 2.88 -17.06
CA PRO A 100 0.86 2.05 -17.59
C PRO A 100 2.19 2.31 -16.88
N TYR A 101 2.36 3.46 -16.25
CA TYR A 101 3.53 3.86 -15.51
C TYR A 101 3.42 3.61 -14.00
N ALA A 102 2.35 2.95 -13.56
CA ALA A 102 2.16 2.60 -12.15
C ALA A 102 2.58 1.15 -11.90
N MET A 103 3.41 0.94 -10.90
CA MET A 103 3.83 -0.38 -10.43
C MET A 103 3.18 -0.72 -9.09
N MET A 104 3.14 -2.01 -8.76
CA MET A 104 2.64 -2.49 -7.48
C MET A 104 3.71 -2.35 -6.40
N SER A 105 3.35 -1.79 -5.26
CA SER A 105 4.20 -1.72 -4.06
C SER A 105 3.46 -2.17 -2.80
N THR A 106 4.16 -2.27 -1.67
CA THR A 106 3.56 -2.74 -0.42
C THR A 106 3.53 -1.69 0.67
N ASP A 107 4.49 -0.75 0.68
CA ASP A 107 4.73 0.17 1.80
C ASP A 107 4.83 -0.59 3.15
N ALA A 108 5.47 -1.77 3.11
CA ALA A 108 5.48 -2.69 4.23
C ALA A 108 6.55 -2.32 5.27
N GLY A 109 6.14 -2.34 6.54
CA GLY A 109 7.06 -2.29 7.69
C GLY A 109 7.33 -3.68 8.26
N ALA A 110 8.22 -3.76 9.24
CA ALA A 110 8.45 -4.97 10.04
C ALA A 110 7.64 -4.89 11.34
N TYR A 111 6.87 -5.95 11.63
CA TYR A 111 6.00 -6.03 12.80
C TYR A 111 6.18 -7.36 13.51
N ALA A 112 5.82 -7.42 14.79
CA ALA A 112 5.71 -8.66 15.52
C ALA A 112 4.47 -9.47 15.07
N PRO A 113 4.43 -10.79 15.31
CA PRO A 113 3.26 -11.59 14.98
C PRO A 113 1.98 -11.05 15.63
N GLY A 114 0.94 -10.83 14.81
CA GLY A 114 -0.35 -10.29 15.25
C GLY A 114 -0.42 -8.77 15.32
N GLU A 115 0.63 -8.08 14.92
CA GLU A 115 0.71 -6.63 14.89
C GLU A 115 0.81 -6.08 13.47
N GLY A 116 0.62 -4.76 13.35
CA GLY A 116 0.87 -3.99 12.15
C GLY A 116 -0.20 -4.09 11.07
N HIS A 117 0.12 -3.49 9.94
CA HIS A 117 -0.77 -3.43 8.79
C HIS A 117 -0.64 -4.71 7.94
N PRO A 118 -1.75 -5.31 7.46
CA PRO A 118 -1.74 -6.55 6.66
C PRO A 118 -1.06 -6.43 5.29
N GLN A 119 -0.73 -5.23 4.84
CA GLN A 119 -0.07 -4.97 3.55
C GLN A 119 1.26 -5.70 3.39
N ILE A 120 1.98 -5.97 4.48
CA ILE A 120 3.26 -6.69 4.44
C ILE A 120 3.16 -8.07 3.77
N ALA A 121 2.08 -8.80 4.02
CA ALA A 121 1.86 -10.14 3.46
C ALA A 121 0.73 -10.19 2.43
N GLY A 122 -0.20 -9.24 2.50
CA GLY A 122 -1.43 -9.26 1.73
C GLY A 122 -1.40 -8.53 0.39
N SER A 123 -0.47 -7.59 0.16
CA SER A 123 -0.54 -6.67 -0.98
C SER A 123 -0.53 -7.37 -2.33
N TYR A 124 0.44 -8.19 -2.64
CA TYR A 124 0.53 -8.87 -3.94
C TYR A 124 -0.58 -9.90 -4.16
N PRO A 125 -0.91 -10.79 -3.20
CA PRO A 125 -2.06 -11.68 -3.35
C PRO A 125 -3.38 -10.93 -3.52
N ARG A 126 -3.58 -9.82 -2.79
CA ARG A 126 -4.76 -8.94 -2.92
C ARG A 126 -4.81 -8.27 -4.29
N PHE A 127 -3.69 -7.81 -4.81
CA PHE A 127 -3.59 -7.21 -6.13
C PHE A 127 -4.05 -8.18 -7.22
N LEU A 128 -3.50 -9.40 -7.25
CA LEU A 128 -3.90 -10.43 -8.21
C LEU A 128 -5.38 -10.79 -8.06
N ARG A 129 -5.85 -10.99 -6.83
CA ARG A 129 -7.26 -11.28 -6.57
C ARG A 129 -8.17 -10.15 -7.03
N LYS A 130 -7.90 -8.92 -6.59
CA LYS A 130 -8.80 -7.78 -6.84
C LYS A 130 -8.74 -7.29 -8.29
N MET A 131 -7.53 -7.01 -8.81
CA MET A 131 -7.39 -6.38 -10.12
C MET A 131 -7.62 -7.35 -11.29
N VAL A 132 -7.17 -8.60 -11.14
CA VAL A 132 -7.26 -9.60 -12.22
C VAL A 132 -8.53 -10.42 -12.12
N ARG A 133 -8.75 -11.10 -10.97
CA ARG A 133 -9.84 -12.09 -10.86
C ARG A 133 -11.20 -11.47 -10.58
N GLU A 134 -11.32 -10.59 -9.58
CA GLU A 134 -12.63 -10.06 -9.16
C GLU A 134 -13.11 -8.89 -10.03
N LYS A 135 -12.27 -7.88 -10.20
CA LYS A 135 -12.63 -6.65 -10.92
C LYS A 135 -12.32 -6.71 -12.41
N ARG A 136 -11.41 -7.58 -12.84
CA ARG A 136 -10.98 -7.74 -14.24
C ARG A 136 -10.52 -6.43 -14.88
N LEU A 137 -9.82 -5.61 -14.11
CA LEU A 137 -9.29 -4.31 -14.53
C LEU A 137 -7.94 -4.44 -15.25
N LEU A 138 -7.20 -5.52 -14.97
CA LEU A 138 -5.92 -5.86 -15.61
C LEU A 138 -5.92 -7.30 -16.10
N GLY A 139 -5.22 -7.55 -17.20
CA GLY A 139 -4.84 -8.90 -17.60
C GLY A 139 -3.81 -9.49 -16.62
N LEU A 140 -3.69 -10.81 -16.57
CA LEU A 140 -2.71 -11.46 -15.68
C LEU A 140 -1.28 -11.07 -16.04
N GLU A 141 -0.95 -11.05 -17.35
CA GLU A 141 0.38 -10.70 -17.83
C GLU A 141 0.76 -9.27 -17.44
N GLU A 142 -0.15 -8.31 -17.61
CA GLU A 142 0.06 -6.93 -17.21
C GLU A 142 0.23 -6.80 -15.69
N ALA A 143 -0.57 -7.52 -14.91
CA ALA A 143 -0.45 -7.52 -13.46
C ALA A 143 0.90 -8.09 -13.00
N VAL A 144 1.35 -9.19 -13.61
CA VAL A 144 2.68 -9.76 -13.33
C VAL A 144 3.78 -8.79 -13.72
N TYR A 145 3.68 -8.16 -14.90
CA TYR A 145 4.65 -7.14 -15.36
C TYR A 145 4.78 -6.00 -14.34
N LYS A 146 3.67 -5.48 -13.81
CA LYS A 146 3.64 -4.41 -12.80
C LYS A 146 4.26 -4.81 -11.45
N CYS A 147 4.36 -6.10 -11.19
CA CYS A 147 4.97 -6.65 -9.97
C CYS A 147 6.44 -7.08 -10.14
N THR A 148 6.93 -7.20 -11.37
CA THR A 148 8.21 -7.84 -11.65
C THR A 148 9.10 -7.00 -12.56
N LEU A 149 8.91 -7.06 -13.87
CA LEU A 149 9.81 -6.42 -14.83
C LEU A 149 9.72 -4.90 -14.78
N LEU A 150 8.52 -4.33 -14.61
CA LEU A 150 8.36 -2.88 -14.54
C LEU A 150 9.16 -2.26 -13.39
N PRO A 151 9.04 -2.71 -12.11
CA PRO A 151 9.88 -2.20 -11.04
C PRO A 151 11.36 -2.50 -11.26
N ALA A 152 11.72 -3.67 -11.78
CA ALA A 152 13.12 -3.99 -12.05
C ALA A 152 13.77 -3.02 -13.07
N GLN A 153 13.04 -2.67 -14.12
CA GLN A 153 13.49 -1.67 -15.11
C GLN A 153 13.54 -0.26 -14.53
N THR A 154 12.49 0.15 -13.81
CA THR A 154 12.38 1.49 -13.23
C THR A 154 13.46 1.79 -12.20
N TYR A 155 13.78 0.80 -11.37
CA TYR A 155 14.82 0.94 -10.33
C TYR A 155 16.20 0.45 -10.77
N HIS A 156 16.36 0.09 -12.06
CA HIS A 156 17.61 -0.38 -12.62
C HIS A 156 18.22 -1.59 -11.89
N ILE A 157 17.37 -2.57 -11.54
CA ILE A 157 17.77 -3.79 -10.86
C ILE A 157 18.15 -4.84 -11.93
N PRO A 158 19.44 -5.13 -12.14
CA PRO A 158 19.85 -6.04 -13.19
C PRO A 158 19.49 -7.49 -12.85
N GLY A 159 19.24 -8.30 -13.86
CA GLY A 159 19.03 -9.75 -13.73
C GLY A 159 17.71 -10.16 -13.08
N LYS A 160 16.75 -9.25 -12.93
CA LYS A 160 15.45 -9.49 -12.26
C LYS A 160 14.26 -9.24 -13.17
N GLY A 161 13.13 -9.85 -12.85
CA GLY A 161 11.82 -9.54 -13.41
C GLY A 161 11.40 -10.34 -14.63
N VAL A 162 12.24 -11.20 -15.18
CA VAL A 162 11.94 -12.08 -16.33
C VAL A 162 12.46 -13.50 -16.12
N LEU A 163 11.87 -14.44 -16.85
CA LEU A 163 12.29 -15.85 -16.91
C LEU A 163 13.12 -16.07 -18.18
N GLU A 164 14.41 -15.72 -18.12
CA GLU A 164 15.34 -15.89 -19.24
C GLU A 164 16.69 -16.47 -18.77
N PRO A 165 17.40 -17.20 -19.63
CA PRO A 165 18.74 -17.66 -19.30
C PRO A 165 19.67 -16.49 -18.96
N GLY A 166 20.39 -16.60 -17.83
CA GLY A 166 21.29 -15.55 -17.34
C GLY A 166 20.66 -14.60 -16.32
N TYR A 167 19.33 -14.68 -16.10
CA TYR A 167 18.65 -13.96 -15.05
C TYR A 167 18.57 -14.79 -13.76
N ASP A 168 18.37 -14.12 -12.64
CA ASP A 168 18.19 -14.77 -11.34
C ASP A 168 16.89 -15.58 -11.29
N ALA A 169 16.98 -16.79 -10.75
CA ALA A 169 15.86 -17.71 -10.65
C ALA A 169 14.98 -17.43 -9.40
N ASP A 170 14.52 -16.18 -9.25
CA ASP A 170 13.54 -15.80 -8.22
C ASP A 170 12.14 -16.11 -8.76
N LEU A 171 11.59 -17.26 -8.36
CA LEU A 171 10.38 -17.81 -8.95
C LEU A 171 9.25 -17.87 -7.92
N VAL A 172 8.05 -17.48 -8.33
CA VAL A 172 6.82 -17.67 -7.58
C VAL A 172 5.86 -18.55 -8.36
N LEU A 173 5.48 -19.68 -7.80
CA LEU A 173 4.43 -20.55 -8.32
C LEU A 173 3.14 -20.30 -7.55
N PHE A 174 2.06 -19.98 -8.23
CA PHE A 174 0.76 -19.75 -7.61
C PHE A 174 -0.39 -20.27 -8.48
N ASP A 175 -1.50 -20.62 -7.83
CA ASP A 175 -2.75 -20.91 -8.50
C ASP A 175 -3.50 -19.59 -8.76
N ARG A 176 -3.70 -19.26 -10.03
CA ARG A 176 -4.39 -18.05 -10.48
C ARG A 176 -5.80 -17.93 -9.88
N ASP A 177 -6.51 -19.02 -9.77
CA ASP A 177 -7.90 -19.02 -9.35
C ASP A 177 -8.07 -19.09 -7.82
N ALA A 178 -7.01 -19.49 -7.10
CA ALA A 178 -7.01 -19.64 -5.65
C ALA A 178 -6.23 -18.54 -4.91
N VAL A 179 -5.28 -17.83 -5.56
CA VAL A 179 -4.45 -16.82 -4.90
C VAL A 179 -5.30 -15.75 -4.21
N ARG A 180 -5.02 -15.50 -2.92
CA ARG A 180 -5.74 -14.53 -2.09
C ARG A 180 -4.93 -14.05 -0.90
N ASP A 181 -5.26 -12.86 -0.43
CA ASP A 181 -4.77 -12.33 0.84
C ASP A 181 -5.54 -12.97 2.00
N ASN A 182 -4.81 -13.46 2.98
CA ASN A 182 -5.37 -13.97 4.24
C ASN A 182 -4.99 -13.08 5.44
N ALA A 183 -4.08 -12.14 5.24
CA ALA A 183 -3.71 -11.18 6.26
C ALA A 183 -4.88 -10.26 6.62
N LYS A 184 -5.05 -9.96 7.91
CA LYS A 184 -6.15 -9.17 8.47
C LYS A 184 -5.61 -7.99 9.24
N MET A 185 -6.44 -6.97 9.40
CA MET A 185 -6.21 -5.90 10.35
C MET A 185 -6.17 -6.46 11.78
N PRO A 186 -5.48 -5.78 12.71
CA PRO A 186 -5.35 -6.26 14.09
C PRO A 186 -6.63 -6.12 14.93
N ASP A 187 -7.67 -5.37 14.44
CA ASP A 187 -8.95 -5.13 15.11
C ASP A 187 -10.05 -6.17 14.80
#